data_ae45dc6a5e18ad0eb8cbe9df542fd9dc
#
_entry.id   ae45dc6a5e18ad0eb8cbe9df542fd9dc
#
_cell.length_a   1.000
_cell.length_b   1.000
_cell.length_c   1.000
_cell.angle_alpha   90.00
_cell.angle_beta   90.00
_cell.angle_gamma   90.00
#
_symmetry.space_group_name_H-M   'P 1'
#
loop_
_entity.id
_entity.type
_entity.pdbx_description
1 polymer ?
#
loop_
_entity_poly.entity_id
_entity_poly.type
_entity_poly.pdbx_seq_one_letter_code
_entity_poly.pdbx_strand_id
1 'polypeptide(L)'
;MTDITTLRPGEHFMFKNFEWVCLDQNHPDGGVLAIMAKPWAKDVKFCPSDKFADEKGNLNNYRTSNVRGILSDMANAVFEGKSLLPHTVDLVADDGDPAYGTVHDFVFILACDEYRKYRDYIPHYNVPVWTATPWYCGDKDSDADYACYIRYVNTEGQLGYGYADGSCSVAPACILNPDALNLRQSMAFVEGVSE
;
A
#
# COMPACT_ATOMS: atom_id res chain seq x y z
N MET A 1 17.13 -11.17 15.33
CA MET A 1 16.00 -11.13 14.37
C MET A 1 14.79 -10.68 15.18
N THR A 2 14.04 -9.68 14.74
CA THR A 2 12.91 -9.15 15.50
C THR A 2 11.71 -10.10 15.41
N ASP A 3 11.14 -10.46 16.54
CA ASP A 3 9.89 -11.21 16.57
C ASP A 3 8.74 -10.24 16.21
N ILE A 4 8.17 -10.44 15.02
CA ILE A 4 7.13 -9.53 14.52
C ILE A 4 5.83 -9.60 15.32
N THR A 5 5.61 -10.68 16.08
CA THR A 5 4.40 -10.84 16.92
C THR A 5 4.42 -9.97 18.17
N THR A 6 5.58 -9.39 18.51
CA THR A 6 5.76 -8.51 19.67
C THR A 6 5.83 -7.03 19.30
N LEU A 7 5.81 -6.70 18.01
CA LEU A 7 5.86 -5.32 17.53
C LEU A 7 4.62 -4.52 17.99
N ARG A 8 4.84 -3.27 18.34
CA ARG A 8 3.77 -2.34 18.69
C ARG A 8 3.57 -1.32 17.56
N PRO A 9 2.38 -0.76 17.42
CA PRO A 9 2.17 0.34 16.48
C PRO A 9 3.18 1.48 16.67
N GLY A 10 3.79 1.92 15.59
CA GLY A 10 4.86 2.92 15.56
C GLY A 10 6.28 2.37 15.72
N GLU A 11 6.47 1.08 16.05
CA GLU A 11 7.81 0.49 16.16
C GLU A 11 8.40 0.21 14.78
N HIS A 12 9.69 0.55 14.64
CA HIS A 12 10.48 0.32 13.44
C HIS A 12 11.18 -1.04 13.49
N PHE A 13 11.25 -1.72 12.36
CA PHE A 13 11.95 -3.01 12.23
C PHE A 13 12.50 -3.22 10.82
N MET A 14 13.47 -4.12 10.70
CA MET A 14 14.06 -4.49 9.41
C MET A 14 13.43 -5.78 8.88
N PHE A 15 12.94 -5.75 7.63
CA PHE A 15 12.45 -6.92 6.93
C PHE A 15 12.82 -6.84 5.44
N LYS A 16 13.44 -7.91 4.91
CA LYS A 16 13.92 -7.97 3.51
C LYS A 16 14.82 -6.78 3.12
N ASN A 17 15.72 -6.38 4.02
CA ASN A 17 16.65 -5.25 3.88
C ASN A 17 16.00 -3.86 3.79
N PHE A 18 14.72 -3.75 4.08
CA PHE A 18 14.00 -2.49 4.17
C PHE A 18 13.56 -2.23 5.60
N GLU A 19 13.51 -0.93 5.95
CA GLU A 19 12.96 -0.48 7.21
C GLU A 19 11.45 -0.30 7.06
N TRP A 20 10.70 -0.91 7.99
CA TRP A 20 9.24 -0.88 8.08
C TRP A 20 8.81 -0.32 9.41
N VAL A 21 7.58 0.17 9.46
CA VAL A 21 6.90 0.61 10.67
C VAL A 21 5.66 -0.25 10.86
N CYS A 22 5.49 -0.82 12.04
CA CYS A 22 4.28 -1.54 12.42
C CYS A 22 3.12 -0.54 12.56
N LEU A 23 2.02 -0.78 11.87
CA LEU A 23 0.79 0.01 11.99
C LEU A 23 -0.25 -0.68 12.84
N ASP A 24 -0.38 -2.02 12.71
CA ASP A 24 -1.34 -2.82 13.45
C ASP A 24 -0.77 -4.24 13.65
N GLN A 25 -0.58 -4.63 14.90
CA GLN A 25 -0.07 -5.95 15.26
C GLN A 25 -1.08 -7.07 15.01
N ASN A 26 -2.36 -6.77 15.09
CA ASN A 26 -3.47 -7.72 14.99
C ASN A 26 -4.46 -7.27 13.91
N HIS A 27 -3.95 -7.09 12.68
CA HIS A 27 -4.79 -6.66 11.57
C HIS A 27 -5.91 -7.71 11.30
N PRO A 28 -7.13 -7.29 10.95
CA PRO A 28 -8.24 -8.21 10.67
C PRO A 28 -7.94 -9.29 9.62
N ASP A 29 -7.05 -9.03 8.67
CA ASP A 29 -6.59 -10.01 7.67
C ASP A 29 -5.60 -11.06 8.25
N GLY A 30 -5.34 -11.03 9.54
CA GLY A 30 -4.66 -12.11 10.27
C GLY A 30 -3.15 -11.97 10.46
N GLY A 31 -2.57 -10.79 10.23
CA GLY A 31 -1.13 -10.58 10.37
C GLY A 31 -0.76 -9.21 10.93
N VAL A 32 0.49 -8.81 10.74
CA VAL A 32 1.02 -7.51 11.13
C VAL A 32 0.98 -6.56 9.94
N LEU A 33 0.14 -5.54 9.98
CA LEU A 33 0.15 -4.47 8.99
C LEU A 33 1.37 -3.58 9.20
N ALA A 34 2.16 -3.42 8.17
CA ALA A 34 3.34 -2.58 8.17
C ALA A 34 3.40 -1.69 6.92
N ILE A 35 4.03 -0.52 7.07
CA ILE A 35 4.33 0.41 5.97
C ILE A 35 5.84 0.67 5.91
N MET A 36 6.38 0.90 4.73
CA MET A 36 7.79 1.25 4.60
C MET A 36 8.10 2.58 5.28
N ALA A 37 9.18 2.64 6.06
CA ALA A 37 9.63 3.85 6.75
C ALA A 37 10.05 4.97 5.78
N LYS A 38 10.36 4.62 4.53
CA LYS A 38 10.69 5.55 3.44
C LYS A 38 9.95 5.13 2.16
N PRO A 39 9.54 6.08 1.31
CA PRO A 39 8.94 5.73 0.04
C PRO A 39 9.88 4.87 -0.81
N TRP A 40 9.32 3.83 -1.44
CA TRP A 40 10.02 2.92 -2.33
C TRP A 40 10.44 3.57 -3.65
N ALA A 41 9.50 4.32 -4.25
CA ALA A 41 9.68 4.99 -5.52
C ALA A 41 9.26 6.46 -5.42
N LYS A 42 9.94 7.32 -6.17
CA LYS A 42 9.68 8.76 -6.24
C LYS A 42 9.25 9.15 -7.64
N ASP A 43 8.54 10.27 -7.74
CA ASP A 43 8.11 10.85 -9.01
C ASP A 43 7.32 9.87 -9.90
N VAL A 44 6.47 9.07 -9.28
CA VAL A 44 5.64 8.07 -9.95
C VAL A 44 4.30 8.68 -10.32
N LYS A 45 3.95 8.62 -11.60
CA LYS A 45 2.60 8.92 -12.06
C LYS A 45 1.65 7.78 -11.70
N PHE A 46 0.48 8.11 -11.13
CA PHE A 46 -0.53 7.11 -10.80
C PHE A 46 -1.05 6.43 -12.06
N CYS A 47 -1.40 7.23 -13.06
CA CYS A 47 -1.82 6.79 -14.40
C CYS A 47 -1.09 7.62 -15.47
N PRO A 48 0.06 7.17 -16.00
CA PRO A 48 0.90 7.96 -16.90
C PRO A 48 0.32 8.14 -18.31
N SER A 49 -0.69 7.36 -18.69
CA SER A 49 -1.35 7.42 -20.01
C SER A 49 -2.65 6.63 -19.99
N ASP A 50 -3.48 6.81 -21.01
CA ASP A 50 -4.75 6.08 -21.21
C ASP A 50 -4.59 4.55 -21.21
N LYS A 51 -3.38 4.03 -21.43
CA LYS A 51 -3.06 2.60 -21.35
C LYS A 51 -3.32 2.02 -19.95
N PHE A 52 -3.26 2.86 -18.92
CA PHE A 52 -3.51 2.50 -17.52
C PHE A 52 -4.91 2.92 -17.05
N ALA A 53 -5.71 3.51 -17.93
CA ALA A 53 -7.11 3.80 -17.66
C ALA A 53 -7.91 2.49 -17.52
N ASP A 54 -9.01 2.53 -16.79
CA ASP A 54 -9.95 1.42 -16.75
C ASP A 54 -10.78 1.34 -18.05
N GLU A 55 -11.68 0.37 -18.14
CA GLU A 55 -12.52 0.13 -19.31
C GLU A 55 -13.44 1.32 -19.67
N LYS A 56 -13.75 2.16 -18.69
CA LYS A 56 -14.53 3.39 -18.85
C LYS A 56 -13.66 4.62 -19.17
N GLY A 57 -12.33 4.45 -19.16
CA GLY A 57 -11.34 5.49 -19.40
C GLY A 57 -11.02 6.34 -18.18
N ASN A 58 -11.37 5.89 -16.96
CA ASN A 58 -11.02 6.56 -15.73
C ASN A 58 -9.53 6.39 -15.41
N LEU A 59 -8.86 7.47 -15.03
CA LEU A 59 -7.42 7.49 -14.78
C LEU A 59 -7.07 7.25 -13.31
N ASN A 60 -8.04 7.37 -12.41
CA ASN A 60 -7.85 7.31 -10.96
C ASN A 60 -8.22 5.95 -10.34
N ASN A 61 -8.46 4.91 -11.16
CA ASN A 61 -8.77 3.58 -10.67
C ASN A 61 -7.48 2.84 -10.29
N TYR A 62 -7.27 2.60 -8.99
CA TYR A 62 -6.11 1.87 -8.49
C TYR A 62 -5.95 0.49 -9.13
N ARG A 63 -7.05 -0.19 -9.46
CA ARG A 63 -7.06 -1.53 -10.07
C ARG A 63 -6.19 -1.64 -11.32
N THR A 64 -6.20 -0.61 -12.16
CA THR A 64 -5.47 -0.55 -13.45
C THR A 64 -4.23 0.33 -13.40
N SER A 65 -3.98 1.01 -12.27
CA SER A 65 -2.94 2.03 -12.13
C SER A 65 -1.51 1.47 -12.34
N ASN A 66 -0.63 2.34 -12.80
CA ASN A 66 0.80 2.09 -12.86
C ASN A 66 1.40 1.83 -11.45
N VAL A 67 0.88 2.50 -10.43
CA VAL A 67 1.31 2.31 -9.04
C VAL A 67 1.07 0.87 -8.59
N ARG A 68 -0.09 0.29 -8.87
CA ARG A 68 -0.39 -1.11 -8.55
C ARG A 68 0.53 -2.08 -9.29
N GLY A 69 0.84 -1.79 -10.56
CA GLY A 69 1.81 -2.56 -11.34
C GLY A 69 3.20 -2.61 -10.68
N ILE A 70 3.73 -1.45 -10.30
CA ILE A 70 5.01 -1.32 -9.59
C ILE A 70 5.01 -2.11 -8.27
N LEU A 71 3.91 -2.07 -7.51
CA LEU A 71 3.79 -2.79 -6.24
C LEU A 71 3.69 -4.31 -6.44
N SER A 72 3.02 -4.77 -7.49
CA SER A 72 2.98 -6.17 -7.89
C SER A 72 4.38 -6.68 -8.26
N ASP A 73 5.14 -5.91 -9.04
CA ASP A 73 6.53 -6.24 -9.39
C ASP A 73 7.42 -6.29 -8.15
N MET A 74 7.25 -5.34 -7.22
CA MET A 74 7.95 -5.36 -5.93
C MET A 74 7.59 -6.62 -5.12
N ALA A 75 6.31 -6.99 -5.04
CA ALA A 75 5.86 -8.18 -4.34
C ALA A 75 6.56 -9.43 -4.86
N ASN A 76 6.64 -9.57 -6.18
CA ASN A 76 7.26 -10.71 -6.84
C ASN A 76 8.80 -10.74 -6.69
N ALA A 77 9.45 -9.57 -6.71
CA ALA A 77 10.91 -9.47 -6.66
C ALA A 77 11.50 -9.56 -5.25
N VAL A 78 10.77 -9.09 -4.23
CA VAL A 78 11.29 -8.92 -2.87
C VAL A 78 10.79 -10.00 -1.92
N PHE A 79 9.53 -10.42 -2.08
CA PHE A 79 8.88 -11.32 -1.12
C PHE A 79 8.75 -12.73 -1.68
N GLU A 80 9.16 -13.71 -0.90
CA GLU A 80 9.13 -15.13 -1.28
C GLU A 80 8.02 -15.86 -0.54
N GLY A 81 7.30 -16.68 -1.29
CA GLY A 81 6.36 -17.67 -0.73
C GLY A 81 5.24 -17.03 0.10
N LYS A 82 5.01 -17.58 1.29
CA LYS A 82 3.89 -17.21 2.17
C LYS A 82 4.25 -16.11 3.18
N SER A 83 5.29 -15.30 2.93
CA SER A 83 5.74 -14.27 3.89
C SER A 83 4.73 -13.16 4.11
N LEU A 84 3.85 -12.93 3.13
CA LEU A 84 2.79 -11.94 3.19
C LEU A 84 1.42 -12.63 3.17
N LEU A 85 0.43 -11.95 3.75
CA LEU A 85 -0.99 -12.25 3.60
C LEU A 85 -1.62 -11.27 2.60
N PRO A 86 -2.63 -11.70 1.83
CA PRO A 86 -3.35 -10.79 0.96
C PRO A 86 -4.18 -9.80 1.79
N HIS A 87 -4.21 -8.56 1.33
CA HIS A 87 -5.04 -7.51 1.90
C HIS A 87 -6.14 -7.11 0.92
N THR A 88 -7.32 -6.80 1.43
CA THR A 88 -8.43 -6.26 0.65
C THR A 88 -8.36 -4.75 0.65
N VAL A 89 -7.83 -4.15 -0.42
CA VAL A 89 -7.80 -2.70 -0.61
C VAL A 89 -9.18 -2.22 -1.05
N ASP A 90 -9.79 -1.37 -0.25
CA ASP A 90 -11.08 -0.74 -0.56
C ASP A 90 -10.87 0.46 -1.49
N LEU A 91 -11.60 0.49 -2.62
CA LEU A 91 -11.52 1.52 -3.64
C LEU A 91 -12.74 2.44 -3.64
N VAL A 92 -13.48 2.48 -2.53
CA VAL A 92 -14.56 3.47 -2.34
C VAL A 92 -14.00 4.87 -2.51
N ALA A 93 -14.65 5.67 -3.34
CA ALA A 93 -14.23 7.04 -3.58
C ALA A 93 -14.42 7.94 -2.34
N ASP A 94 -13.77 9.09 -2.34
CA ASP A 94 -13.82 10.03 -1.20
C ASP A 94 -15.24 10.58 -0.95
N ASP A 95 -16.11 10.56 -1.95
CA ASP A 95 -17.55 10.91 -1.86
C ASP A 95 -18.44 9.73 -1.41
N GLY A 96 -17.85 8.53 -1.22
CA GLY A 96 -18.54 7.32 -0.78
C GLY A 96 -19.05 6.42 -1.91
N ASP A 97 -18.76 6.71 -3.18
CA ASP A 97 -19.14 5.84 -4.30
C ASP A 97 -18.31 4.54 -4.32
N PRO A 98 -18.93 3.35 -4.22
CA PRO A 98 -18.24 2.06 -4.19
C PRO A 98 -17.99 1.46 -5.59
N ALA A 99 -18.18 2.18 -6.68
CA ALA A 99 -18.21 1.65 -8.05
C ALA A 99 -16.94 0.91 -8.48
N TYR A 100 -15.76 1.26 -7.92
CA TYR A 100 -14.51 0.54 -8.21
C TYR A 100 -14.35 -0.74 -7.38
N GLY A 101 -15.16 -0.95 -6.34
CA GLY A 101 -15.16 -2.15 -5.50
C GLY A 101 -13.85 -2.32 -4.72
N THR A 102 -13.31 -3.53 -4.72
CA THR A 102 -12.10 -3.88 -3.97
C THR A 102 -11.09 -4.62 -4.84
N VAL A 103 -9.81 -4.62 -4.44
CA VAL A 103 -8.77 -5.49 -5.00
C VAL A 103 -8.05 -6.23 -3.87
N HIS A 104 -7.43 -7.38 -4.20
CA HIS A 104 -6.62 -8.14 -3.25
C HIS A 104 -5.16 -8.05 -3.68
N ASP A 105 -4.32 -7.49 -2.82
CA ASP A 105 -2.91 -7.30 -3.09
C ASP A 105 -2.05 -7.72 -1.89
N PHE A 106 -0.84 -8.21 -2.14
CA PHE A 106 0.14 -8.56 -1.09
C PHE A 106 0.98 -7.34 -0.68
N VAL A 107 1.25 -6.44 -1.62
CA VAL A 107 1.89 -5.15 -1.41
C VAL A 107 1.00 -4.09 -2.04
N PHE A 108 0.64 -3.07 -1.28
CA PHE A 108 -0.37 -2.08 -1.64
C PHE A 108 0.02 -0.68 -1.13
N ILE A 109 -0.73 0.34 -1.48
CA ILE A 109 -0.74 1.64 -0.81
C ILE A 109 -2.03 1.78 0.01
N LEU A 110 -1.95 2.47 1.13
CA LEU A 110 -3.11 2.66 2.01
C LEU A 110 -4.23 3.45 1.32
N ALA A 111 -5.47 3.04 1.57
CA ALA A 111 -6.63 3.89 1.31
C ALA A 111 -6.71 5.04 2.33
N CYS A 112 -7.50 6.08 2.04
CA CYS A 112 -7.62 7.25 2.93
C CYS A 112 -8.12 6.89 4.32
N ASP A 113 -9.03 5.91 4.44
CA ASP A 113 -9.57 5.52 5.74
C ASP A 113 -8.52 4.77 6.58
N GLU A 114 -7.70 3.94 5.95
CA GLU A 114 -6.56 3.32 6.62
C GLU A 114 -5.52 4.37 7.03
N TYR A 115 -5.22 5.33 6.14
CA TYR A 115 -4.36 6.45 6.48
C TYR A 115 -4.89 7.22 7.69
N ARG A 116 -6.18 7.54 7.76
CA ARG A 116 -6.82 8.22 8.90
C ARG A 116 -6.72 7.39 10.18
N LYS A 117 -6.95 6.07 10.08
CA LYS A 117 -6.91 5.13 11.20
C LYS A 117 -5.52 5.02 11.82
N TYR A 118 -4.48 4.96 10.98
CA TYR A 118 -3.10 4.69 11.42
C TYR A 118 -2.19 5.92 11.41
N ARG A 119 -2.74 7.10 11.17
CA ARG A 119 -2.00 8.35 10.96
C ARG A 119 -0.91 8.63 11.98
N ASP A 120 -1.15 8.33 13.26
CA ASP A 120 -0.22 8.62 14.35
C ASP A 120 1.04 7.74 14.33
N TYR A 121 1.02 6.65 13.56
CA TYR A 121 2.10 5.68 13.45
C TYR A 121 2.80 5.74 12.08
N ILE A 122 2.17 6.36 11.07
CA ILE A 122 2.73 6.47 9.72
C ILE A 122 3.89 7.47 9.73
N PRO A 123 5.06 7.10 9.17
CA PRO A 123 6.19 8.03 9.07
C PRO A 123 5.81 9.31 8.34
N HIS A 124 6.29 10.44 8.85
CA HIS A 124 6.12 11.71 8.16
C HIS A 124 7.09 11.77 6.97
N TYR A 125 6.57 11.53 5.78
CA TYR A 125 7.35 11.63 4.55
C TYR A 125 7.51 13.09 4.14
N ASN A 126 8.75 13.50 3.81
CA ASN A 126 9.02 14.85 3.31
C ASN A 126 8.69 15.02 1.81
N VAL A 127 7.87 14.14 1.27
CA VAL A 127 7.41 14.10 -0.12
C VAL A 127 5.95 13.66 -0.14
N PRO A 128 5.14 14.10 -1.11
CA PRO A 128 3.78 13.63 -1.25
C PRO A 128 3.76 12.14 -1.62
N VAL A 129 2.80 11.38 -1.09
CA VAL A 129 2.61 9.96 -1.35
C VAL A 129 1.19 9.64 -1.79
N TRP A 130 1.05 8.77 -2.79
CA TRP A 130 -0.25 8.32 -3.29
C TRP A 130 -1.03 7.51 -2.26
N THR A 131 -2.35 7.62 -2.30
CA THR A 131 -3.29 6.69 -1.66
C THR A 131 -4.05 5.89 -2.72
N ALA A 132 -4.73 4.81 -2.30
CA ALA A 132 -5.56 4.01 -3.22
C ALA A 132 -6.96 4.63 -3.46
N THR A 133 -7.33 5.70 -2.75
CA THR A 133 -8.68 6.28 -2.77
C THR A 133 -8.86 7.24 -3.95
N PRO A 134 -9.76 6.96 -4.91
CA PRO A 134 -10.12 7.91 -5.95
C PRO A 134 -10.91 9.09 -5.36
N TRP A 135 -10.82 10.24 -6.02
CA TRP A 135 -11.66 11.38 -5.66
C TRP A 135 -13.14 11.11 -6.00
N TYR A 136 -13.38 10.51 -7.15
CA TYR A 136 -14.69 10.21 -7.70
C TYR A 136 -14.62 9.00 -8.63
N CYS A 137 -15.65 8.16 -8.65
CA CYS A 137 -15.78 6.97 -9.51
C CYS A 137 -16.74 7.21 -10.69
N GLY A 138 -16.60 8.28 -11.43
CA GLY A 138 -17.54 8.65 -12.49
C GLY A 138 -17.44 7.78 -13.74
N ASP A 139 -18.55 7.77 -14.49
CA ASP A 139 -18.52 7.39 -15.89
C ASP A 139 -17.96 8.55 -16.73
N LYS A 140 -17.10 8.23 -17.69
CA LYS A 140 -16.46 9.19 -18.61
C LYS A 140 -17.48 10.13 -19.32
N ASP A 141 -18.74 9.71 -19.42
CA ASP A 141 -19.79 10.41 -20.12
C ASP A 141 -20.60 11.37 -19.25
N SER A 142 -20.50 11.31 -17.91
CA SER A 142 -21.34 12.12 -17.01
C SER A 142 -20.64 13.31 -16.38
N ASP A 143 -19.34 13.22 -16.06
CA ASP A 143 -18.50 14.31 -15.51
C ASP A 143 -17.01 13.90 -15.61
N ALA A 144 -16.53 13.79 -16.85
CA ALA A 144 -15.20 13.26 -17.21
C ALA A 144 -14.02 13.94 -16.50
N ASP A 145 -14.19 15.15 -16.00
CA ASP A 145 -13.11 15.93 -15.40
C ASP A 145 -12.69 15.42 -14.01
N TYR A 146 -13.56 14.69 -13.29
CA TYR A 146 -13.26 14.27 -11.91
C TYR A 146 -12.69 12.85 -11.78
N ALA A 147 -12.92 11.97 -12.74
CA ALA A 147 -12.38 10.60 -12.76
C ALA A 147 -10.87 10.53 -13.08
N CYS A 148 -10.20 11.67 -13.16
CA CYS A 148 -8.76 11.82 -13.26
C CYS A 148 -8.08 12.25 -11.95
N TYR A 149 -8.83 12.52 -10.87
CA TYR A 149 -8.27 12.93 -9.58
C TYR A 149 -8.16 11.76 -8.61
N ILE A 150 -7.01 11.66 -7.94
CA ILE A 150 -6.70 10.68 -6.91
C ILE A 150 -6.29 11.38 -5.62
N ARG A 151 -6.58 10.78 -4.48
CA ARG A 151 -6.14 11.28 -3.18
C ARG A 151 -4.66 10.99 -2.95
N TYR A 152 -3.97 11.90 -2.27
CA TYR A 152 -2.60 11.74 -1.82
C TYR A 152 -2.41 12.38 -0.44
N VAL A 153 -1.34 12.01 0.26
CA VAL A 153 -0.89 12.66 1.49
C VAL A 153 0.22 13.64 1.11
N ASN A 154 0.07 14.92 1.50
CA ASN A 154 1.07 15.95 1.24
C ASN A 154 2.23 15.92 2.24
N THR A 155 3.19 16.84 2.08
CA THR A 155 4.38 16.96 2.94
C THR A 155 4.06 17.34 4.39
N GLU A 156 2.89 17.88 4.68
CA GLU A 156 2.41 18.19 6.04
C GLU A 156 1.58 17.05 6.66
N GLY A 157 1.45 15.91 5.95
CA GLY A 157 0.62 14.79 6.39
C GLY A 157 -0.88 15.04 6.25
N GLN A 158 -1.30 15.95 5.36
CA GLN A 158 -2.70 16.25 5.08
C GLN A 158 -3.14 15.52 3.80
N LEU A 159 -4.42 15.09 3.77
CA LEU A 159 -5.01 14.53 2.58
C LEU A 159 -5.32 15.65 1.57
N GLY A 160 -4.69 15.56 0.41
CA GLY A 160 -4.95 16.37 -0.77
C GLY A 160 -5.55 15.54 -1.91
N TYR A 161 -5.76 16.15 -3.06
CA TYR A 161 -6.09 15.47 -4.30
C TYR A 161 -5.28 16.10 -5.45
N GLY A 162 -5.04 15.31 -6.48
CA GLY A 162 -4.31 15.76 -7.66
C GLY A 162 -4.60 14.89 -8.87
N TYR A 163 -4.16 15.34 -10.02
CA TYR A 163 -4.30 14.58 -11.25
C TYR A 163 -3.54 13.26 -11.18
N ALA A 164 -4.14 12.19 -11.68
CA ALA A 164 -3.52 10.87 -11.73
C ALA A 164 -2.28 10.79 -12.65
N ASP A 165 -2.16 11.71 -13.61
CA ASP A 165 -0.97 11.89 -14.44
C ASP A 165 0.10 12.81 -13.80
N GLY A 166 -0.21 13.41 -12.63
CA GLY A 166 0.76 14.06 -11.77
C GLY A 166 1.70 13.05 -11.09
N SER A 167 2.69 13.53 -10.36
CA SER A 167 3.70 12.68 -9.72
C SER A 167 3.69 12.82 -8.20
N CYS A 168 3.62 11.67 -7.52
CA CYS A 168 3.92 11.53 -6.09
C CYS A 168 4.84 10.35 -5.86
N SER A 169 5.26 10.15 -4.63
CA SER A 169 6.01 8.97 -4.22
C SER A 169 5.07 7.81 -3.88
N VAL A 170 5.61 6.59 -3.85
CA VAL A 170 4.91 5.38 -3.47
C VAL A 170 5.46 4.87 -2.15
N ALA A 171 4.61 4.77 -1.13
CA ALA A 171 4.94 4.20 0.18
C ALA A 171 4.23 2.85 0.33
N PRO A 172 4.92 1.71 0.06
CA PRO A 172 4.31 0.40 0.13
C PRO A 172 3.91 0.01 1.54
N ALA A 173 2.76 -0.63 1.67
CA ALA A 173 2.30 -1.34 2.85
C ALA A 173 2.12 -2.83 2.53
N CYS A 174 2.18 -3.68 3.54
CA CYS A 174 1.94 -5.12 3.42
C CYS A 174 1.45 -5.69 4.75
N ILE A 175 0.85 -6.89 4.69
CA ILE A 175 0.52 -7.67 5.87
C ILE A 175 1.51 -8.83 5.98
N LEU A 176 2.34 -8.78 7.01
CA LEU A 176 3.31 -9.83 7.30
C LEU A 176 2.61 -11.04 7.91
N ASN A 177 2.95 -12.23 7.40
CA ASN A 177 2.44 -13.50 7.91
C ASN A 177 3.31 -14.00 9.07
N PRO A 178 2.84 -13.94 10.35
CA PRO A 178 3.62 -14.37 11.49
C PRO A 178 4.01 -15.85 11.42
N ASP A 179 3.10 -16.70 10.97
CA ASP A 179 3.31 -18.15 10.93
C ASP A 179 4.45 -18.53 9.99
N ALA A 180 4.47 -17.93 8.78
CA ALA A 180 5.52 -18.20 7.81
C ALA A 180 6.90 -17.68 8.26
N LEU A 181 6.93 -16.56 9.00
CA LEU A 181 8.17 -15.97 9.50
C LEU A 181 8.70 -16.74 10.72
N ASN A 182 7.83 -17.20 11.63
CA ASN A 182 8.20 -18.02 12.77
C ASN A 182 8.71 -19.41 12.37
N LEU A 183 8.12 -20.03 11.34
CA LEU A 183 8.60 -21.32 10.81
C LEU A 183 10.02 -21.23 10.26
N ARG A 184 10.39 -20.13 9.59
CA ARG A 184 11.76 -19.90 9.10
C ARG A 184 12.77 -19.73 10.23
N GLN A 185 12.37 -19.13 11.35
CA GLN A 185 13.21 -19.00 12.55
C GLN A 185 13.47 -20.38 13.18
N SER A 186 12.44 -21.23 13.30
CA SER A 186 12.58 -22.58 13.84
C SER A 186 13.43 -23.51 12.95
N MET A 187 13.31 -23.42 11.63
CA MET A 187 14.12 -24.19 10.69
C MET A 187 15.60 -23.76 10.70
N ALA A 188 15.87 -22.46 10.74
CA ALA A 188 17.26 -21.95 10.84
C ALA A 188 17.95 -22.36 12.15
N PHE A 189 17.19 -22.53 13.24
CA PHE A 189 17.75 -23.01 14.52
C PHE A 189 18.07 -24.50 14.47
N VAL A 190 17.31 -25.30 13.73
CA VAL A 190 17.57 -26.75 13.57
C VAL A 190 18.79 -27.01 12.68
N GLU A 191 19.01 -26.20 11.64
CA GLU A 191 20.19 -26.31 10.77
C GLU A 191 21.51 -25.86 11.44
N GLY A 192 21.44 -25.02 12.48
CA GLY A 192 22.61 -24.54 13.24
C GLY A 192 23.07 -25.45 14.38
N VAL A 193 22.41 -26.59 14.64
CA VAL A 193 22.72 -27.52 15.74
C VAL A 193 23.40 -28.83 15.25
N SER A 194 23.70 -28.93 13.95
CA SER A 194 24.43 -30.06 13.38
C SER A 194 25.88 -29.66 13.05
N GLU A 195 26.69 -29.41 14.10
CA GLU A 195 28.14 -29.53 14.13
C GLU A 195 28.61 -30.22 15.41
#